data_b431fd003a1f7d866c2980a328b31d88
#
_entry.id   b431fd003a1f7d866c2980a328b31d88
#
_cell.length_a   1.000
_cell.length_b   1.000
_cell.length_c   1.000
_cell.angle_alpha   90.00
_cell.angle_beta   90.00
_cell.angle_gamma   90.00
#
_symmetry.space_group_name_H-M   'P 1'
#
loop_
_entity.id
_entity.type
_entity.pdbx_description
1 polymer ?
#
loop_
_entity_poly.entity_id
_entity_poly.type
_entity_poly.pdbx_seq_one_letter_code
_entity_poly.pdbx_strand_id
1 'polypeptide(L)'
;MKTNPIRKLIVSLVLVLALIPASFAQDQIAKILQGGLDDAEKLGTAYLEPFGNMFGTALNGGWYQAARPHKVLGFNLTLTTSAAVAPVSARTFDVSTLGLQTLQLKDPQNNMAPSIAGEATTGPTVMFEVEGENVEFDLPQGAGLPLVPVPFVQAGVGLPFSTEVTVRFLPPVDLGKYGRVNLWGIGAKNQFKDFIPGLKHVPIDLSLMVGYTSLNYEYGISYIPSEMPAGYTQADFADQKLFLRASGFTGRILVGKTIPFISVYAGLGYSHAITSLGLEGNYAVGVAPFGASDVHTDPLIFDFPKNSFSANIGARVRLGVISIHADYTLGEYALYSGGIGISFR
;
A
#
# COMPACT_ATOMS: atom_id res chain seq x y z
N MET A 1 8.88 31.31 -3.49
CA MET A 1 9.24 30.01 -4.08
C MET A 1 7.97 29.29 -4.52
N LYS A 2 7.74 29.13 -5.82
CA LYS A 2 6.59 28.35 -6.34
C LYS A 2 6.86 26.87 -6.06
N THR A 3 6.17 26.28 -5.12
CA THR A 3 6.29 24.86 -4.81
C THR A 3 5.73 24.05 -5.99
N ASN A 4 6.58 23.24 -6.58
CA ASN A 4 6.23 22.34 -7.70
C ASN A 4 5.08 21.42 -7.27
N PRO A 5 3.94 21.33 -8.01
CA PRO A 5 2.79 20.50 -7.65
C PRO A 5 3.15 19.01 -7.52
N ILE A 6 4.10 18.51 -8.33
CA ILE A 6 4.63 17.14 -8.23
C ILE A 6 5.29 16.93 -6.86
N ARG A 7 6.06 17.90 -6.36
CA ARG A 7 6.69 17.82 -5.04
C ARG A 7 5.66 17.75 -3.91
N LYS A 8 4.55 18.49 -4.00
CA LYS A 8 3.46 18.41 -3.02
C LYS A 8 2.79 17.04 -3.01
N LEU A 9 2.59 16.45 -4.19
CA LEU A 9 2.01 15.12 -4.34
C LEU A 9 2.90 14.04 -3.75
N ILE A 10 4.21 14.08 -4.06
CA ILE A 10 5.20 13.18 -3.49
C ILE A 10 5.25 13.34 -1.97
N VAL A 11 5.24 14.58 -1.48
CA VAL A 11 5.20 14.88 -0.03
C VAL A 11 3.93 14.31 0.62
N SER A 12 2.77 14.34 -0.07
CA SER A 12 1.54 13.72 0.46
C SER A 12 1.66 12.19 0.55
N LEU A 13 2.24 11.54 -0.44
CA LEU A 13 2.53 10.09 -0.40
C LEU A 13 3.50 9.76 0.73
N VAL A 14 4.57 10.54 0.86
CA VAL A 14 5.58 10.38 1.91
C VAL A 14 5.01 10.65 3.30
N LEU A 15 4.11 11.63 3.46
CA LEU A 15 3.43 11.87 4.73
C LEU A 15 2.61 10.66 5.16
N VAL A 16 1.94 9.97 4.24
CA VAL A 16 1.23 8.72 4.54
C VAL A 16 2.21 7.62 4.94
N LEU A 17 3.32 7.48 4.23
CA LEU A 17 4.36 6.50 4.54
C LEU A 17 5.11 6.84 5.84
N ALA A 18 5.31 8.11 6.15
CA ALA A 18 5.96 8.59 7.37
C ALA A 18 5.09 8.46 8.64
N LEU A 19 3.78 8.24 8.50
CA LEU A 19 2.90 7.96 9.64
C LEU A 19 3.09 6.54 10.20
N ILE A 20 3.66 5.61 9.42
CA ILE A 20 3.90 4.23 9.87
C ILE A 20 4.88 4.19 11.06
N PRO A 21 6.09 4.82 10.98
CA PRO A 21 7.01 4.81 12.10
C PRO A 21 6.51 5.58 13.35
N ALA A 22 5.69 6.61 13.14
CA ALA A 22 5.18 7.44 14.24
C ALA A 22 4.10 6.75 15.08
N SER A 23 3.50 5.68 14.56
CA SER A 23 2.42 4.94 15.25
C SER A 23 2.94 3.99 16.33
N PHE A 24 4.22 3.62 16.26
CA PHE A 24 4.86 2.80 17.27
C PHE A 24 5.70 3.70 18.18
N ALA A 25 5.30 3.85 19.44
CA ALA A 25 6.18 4.43 20.44
C ALA A 25 7.42 3.53 20.56
N GLN A 26 8.62 4.10 20.50
CA GLN A 26 9.90 3.36 20.52
C GLN A 26 9.98 2.37 21.68
N ASP A 27 9.44 2.76 22.86
CA ASP A 27 9.41 1.91 24.06
C ASP A 27 8.51 0.68 23.90
N GLN A 28 7.42 0.77 23.14
CA GLN A 28 6.52 -0.36 22.91
C GLN A 28 7.12 -1.38 21.96
N ILE A 29 7.79 -0.94 20.89
CA ILE A 29 8.53 -1.83 19.98
C ILE A 29 9.60 -2.59 20.76
N ALA A 30 10.37 -1.89 21.60
CA ALA A 30 11.40 -2.52 22.40
C ALA A 30 10.83 -3.62 23.32
N LYS A 31 9.70 -3.38 23.97
CA LYS A 31 9.03 -4.37 24.83
C LYS A 31 8.47 -5.56 24.05
N ILE A 32 7.88 -5.31 22.88
CA ILE A 32 7.38 -6.40 21.99
C ILE A 32 8.55 -7.28 21.56
N LEU A 33 9.68 -6.68 21.17
CA LEU A 33 10.88 -7.43 20.78
C LEU A 33 11.50 -8.20 21.95
N GLN A 34 11.36 -7.73 23.18
CA GLN A 34 11.76 -8.46 24.40
C GLN A 34 10.93 -9.72 24.64
N GLY A 35 9.66 -9.73 24.21
CA GLY A 35 8.80 -10.91 24.22
C GLY A 35 9.16 -11.96 23.17
N GLY A 36 10.16 -11.69 22.30
CA GLY A 36 10.65 -12.59 21.27
C GLY A 36 10.26 -12.15 19.86
N LEU A 37 11.17 -12.41 18.90
CA LEU A 37 10.95 -12.00 17.48
C LEU A 37 9.74 -12.69 16.84
N ASP A 38 9.48 -13.96 17.17
CA ASP A 38 8.36 -14.72 16.62
C ASP A 38 7.00 -14.10 17.00
N ASP A 39 6.83 -13.73 18.28
CA ASP A 39 5.61 -13.06 18.75
C ASP A 39 5.52 -11.63 18.23
N ALA A 40 6.67 -10.93 18.12
CA ALA A 40 6.74 -9.60 17.52
C ALA A 40 6.32 -9.61 16.05
N GLU A 41 6.73 -10.61 15.28
CA GLU A 41 6.35 -10.79 13.88
C GLU A 41 4.84 -11.05 13.74
N LYS A 42 4.27 -11.94 14.56
CA LYS A 42 2.83 -12.24 14.56
C LYS A 42 1.97 -11.02 14.91
N LEU A 43 2.34 -10.32 15.98
CA LEU A 43 1.63 -9.11 16.41
C LEU A 43 1.77 -7.97 15.38
N GLY A 44 2.98 -7.76 14.88
CA GLY A 44 3.26 -6.76 13.84
C GLY A 44 2.51 -7.05 12.55
N THR A 45 2.46 -8.31 12.13
CA THR A 45 1.68 -8.76 10.96
C THR A 45 0.20 -8.43 11.14
N ALA A 46 -0.41 -8.85 12.24
CA ALA A 46 -1.84 -8.59 12.49
C ALA A 46 -2.15 -7.09 12.60
N TYR A 47 -1.27 -6.32 13.23
CA TYR A 47 -1.42 -4.87 13.36
C TYR A 47 -1.31 -4.15 12.00
N LEU A 48 -0.34 -4.52 11.15
CA LEU A 48 -0.03 -3.84 9.88
C LEU A 48 -0.81 -4.39 8.68
N GLU A 49 -1.46 -5.56 8.80
CA GLU A 49 -2.18 -6.21 7.70
C GLU A 49 -3.16 -5.28 6.96
N PRO A 50 -4.02 -4.47 7.64
CA PRO A 50 -4.93 -3.57 6.94
C PRO A 50 -4.19 -2.53 6.09
N PHE A 51 -3.06 -2.03 6.55
CA PHE A 51 -2.23 -1.09 5.78
C PHE A 51 -1.68 -1.75 4.51
N GLY A 52 -1.06 -2.93 4.64
CA GLY A 52 -0.51 -3.68 3.52
C GLY A 52 -1.58 -4.00 2.46
N ASN A 53 -2.76 -4.45 2.90
CA ASN A 53 -3.88 -4.77 2.04
C ASN A 53 -4.48 -3.51 1.36
N MET A 54 -4.63 -2.39 2.08
CA MET A 54 -5.06 -1.12 1.50
C MET A 54 -4.06 -0.62 0.46
N PHE A 55 -2.77 -0.67 0.79
CA PHE A 55 -1.72 -0.18 -0.10
C PHE A 55 -1.68 -0.96 -1.41
N GLY A 56 -1.66 -2.30 -1.34
CA GLY A 56 -1.72 -3.18 -2.50
C GLY A 56 -2.98 -3.00 -3.34
N THR A 57 -4.15 -2.81 -2.68
CA THR A 57 -5.42 -2.52 -3.36
C THR A 57 -5.36 -1.18 -4.10
N ALA A 58 -4.86 -0.12 -3.46
CA ALA A 58 -4.74 1.21 -4.05
C ALA A 58 -3.76 1.23 -5.24
N LEU A 59 -2.67 0.45 -5.17
CA LEU A 59 -1.68 0.33 -6.24
C LEU A 59 -2.28 -0.26 -7.53
N ASN A 60 -3.29 -1.13 -7.41
CA ASN A 60 -4.01 -1.75 -8.52
C ASN A 60 -5.12 -0.87 -9.14
N GLY A 61 -5.47 0.27 -8.53
CA GLY A 61 -6.52 1.17 -9.00
C GLY A 61 -6.11 2.13 -10.11
N GLY A 62 -7.10 2.84 -10.68
CA GLY A 62 -6.90 4.02 -11.53
C GLY A 62 -6.26 3.80 -12.91
N TRP A 63 -6.25 2.56 -13.44
CA TRP A 63 -5.58 2.23 -14.70
C TRP A 63 -6.27 2.80 -15.95
N TYR A 64 -7.55 3.09 -15.90
CA TYR A 64 -8.35 3.53 -17.03
C TYR A 64 -9.38 4.57 -16.59
N GLN A 65 -9.87 5.33 -17.57
CA GLN A 65 -10.84 6.40 -17.36
C GLN A 65 -12.06 6.24 -18.28
N ALA A 66 -12.05 5.23 -19.14
CA ALA A 66 -13.11 4.84 -20.04
C ALA A 66 -12.89 3.39 -20.49
N ALA A 67 -13.96 2.69 -20.88
CA ALA A 67 -13.84 1.38 -21.50
C ALA A 67 -13.19 1.49 -22.89
N ARG A 68 -13.52 2.53 -23.67
CA ARG A 68 -12.96 2.75 -25.02
C ARG A 68 -11.48 3.17 -24.93
N PRO A 69 -10.57 2.50 -25.66
CA PRO A 69 -9.20 2.96 -25.89
C PRO A 69 -9.16 4.27 -26.66
N HIS A 70 -8.07 5.00 -26.53
CA HIS A 70 -7.79 6.15 -27.39
C HIS A 70 -7.65 5.73 -28.86
N LYS A 71 -8.01 6.61 -29.79
CA LYS A 71 -7.72 6.41 -31.22
C LYS A 71 -6.22 6.36 -31.43
N VAL A 72 -5.79 5.82 -32.55
CA VAL A 72 -4.37 5.79 -32.94
C VAL A 72 -3.74 7.17 -32.81
N LEU A 73 -2.61 7.26 -32.11
CA LEU A 73 -1.87 8.49 -31.74
C LEU A 73 -2.67 9.46 -30.84
N GLY A 74 -3.85 9.05 -30.36
CA GLY A 74 -4.48 9.73 -29.22
C GLY A 74 -3.70 9.45 -27.96
N PHE A 75 -3.62 10.40 -27.04
CA PHE A 75 -2.87 10.23 -25.80
C PHE A 75 -3.57 10.90 -24.62
N ASN A 76 -3.20 10.46 -23.44
CA ASN A 76 -3.52 11.15 -22.19
C ASN A 76 -2.28 11.26 -21.30
N LEU A 77 -2.27 12.27 -20.46
CA LEU A 77 -1.35 12.40 -19.33
C LEU A 77 -2.18 12.81 -18.13
N THR A 78 -2.17 12.02 -17.08
CA THR A 78 -3.05 12.21 -15.92
C THR A 78 -2.31 12.09 -14.60
N LEU A 79 -2.77 12.89 -13.66
CA LEU A 79 -2.49 12.75 -12.26
C LEU A 79 -3.69 12.08 -11.61
N THR A 80 -3.48 10.91 -11.05
CA THR A 80 -4.53 10.08 -10.44
C THR A 80 -4.15 9.73 -9.01
N THR A 81 -5.12 9.70 -8.12
CA THR A 81 -4.97 9.14 -6.78
C THR A 81 -5.98 8.01 -6.63
N SER A 82 -5.51 6.87 -6.15
CA SER A 82 -6.34 5.74 -5.73
C SER A 82 -6.26 5.62 -4.22
N ALA A 83 -7.39 5.54 -3.55
CA ALA A 83 -7.47 5.48 -2.08
C ALA A 83 -8.31 4.27 -1.66
N ALA A 84 -7.67 3.31 -1.00
CA ALA A 84 -8.34 2.14 -0.46
C ALA A 84 -8.75 2.37 0.99
N VAL A 85 -9.92 1.83 1.36
CA VAL A 85 -10.53 1.98 2.70
C VAL A 85 -10.61 0.61 3.35
N ALA A 86 -10.12 0.53 4.60
CA ALA A 86 -10.23 -0.68 5.41
C ALA A 86 -11.69 -0.94 5.82
N PRO A 87 -12.19 -2.17 5.68
CA PRO A 87 -13.47 -2.56 6.24
C PRO A 87 -13.44 -2.45 7.77
N VAL A 88 -14.60 -2.33 8.38
CA VAL A 88 -14.71 -2.24 9.86
C VAL A 88 -14.09 -3.47 10.53
N SER A 89 -14.25 -4.65 9.94
CA SER A 89 -13.68 -5.91 10.43
C SER A 89 -12.15 -5.95 10.49
N ALA A 90 -11.47 -5.13 9.69
CA ALA A 90 -10.01 -5.05 9.68
C ALA A 90 -9.45 -3.99 10.66
N ARG A 91 -10.29 -3.29 11.41
CA ARG A 91 -9.84 -2.25 12.35
C ARG A 91 -9.39 -2.80 13.69
N THR A 92 -9.74 -4.05 13.99
CA THR A 92 -9.32 -4.77 15.19
C THR A 92 -8.94 -6.20 14.84
N PHE A 93 -8.13 -6.83 15.67
CA PHE A 93 -7.75 -8.24 15.52
C PHE A 93 -7.79 -8.93 16.89
N ASP A 94 -8.01 -10.24 16.89
CA ASP A 94 -8.06 -11.06 18.10
C ASP A 94 -6.66 -11.62 18.41
N VAL A 95 -6.04 -11.12 19.47
CA VAL A 95 -4.73 -11.52 19.96
C VAL A 95 -4.67 -12.99 20.34
N SER A 96 -5.77 -13.54 20.86
CA SER A 96 -5.83 -14.93 21.31
C SER A 96 -5.69 -15.96 20.17
N THR A 97 -5.96 -15.52 18.92
CA THR A 97 -5.87 -16.38 17.72
C THR A 97 -4.47 -16.40 17.07
N LEU A 98 -3.55 -15.55 17.52
CA LEU A 98 -2.24 -15.41 16.89
C LEU A 98 -1.25 -16.53 17.22
N GLY A 99 -1.56 -17.35 18.23
CA GLY A 99 -0.67 -18.45 18.65
C GLY A 99 0.67 -17.92 19.17
N LEU A 100 0.63 -16.90 20.02
CA LEU A 100 1.81 -16.35 20.68
C LEU A 100 2.47 -17.43 21.55
N GLN A 101 3.81 -17.43 21.63
CA GLN A 101 4.58 -18.43 22.34
C GLN A 101 5.01 -17.94 23.73
N THR A 102 5.46 -16.72 23.82
CA THR A 102 6.04 -16.11 25.03
C THR A 102 5.07 -15.13 25.67
N LEU A 103 4.42 -14.30 24.85
CA LEU A 103 3.47 -13.30 25.28
C LEU A 103 2.11 -13.92 25.60
N GLN A 104 1.52 -13.55 26.72
CA GLN A 104 0.19 -13.99 27.17
C GLN A 104 -0.70 -12.78 27.46
N LEU A 105 -1.99 -12.90 27.15
CA LEU A 105 -2.95 -11.89 27.57
C LEU A 105 -3.09 -11.91 29.10
N LYS A 106 -3.00 -10.74 29.71
CA LYS A 106 -3.24 -10.58 31.15
C LYS A 106 -4.71 -10.87 31.51
N ASP A 107 -5.62 -10.41 30.66
CA ASP A 107 -7.06 -10.71 30.75
C ASP A 107 -7.51 -11.41 29.45
N PRO A 108 -7.77 -12.73 29.47
CA PRO A 108 -8.25 -13.45 28.31
C PRO A 108 -9.59 -12.97 27.73
N GLN A 109 -10.39 -12.22 28.50
CA GLN A 109 -11.65 -11.66 28.01
C GLN A 109 -11.44 -10.35 27.24
N ASN A 110 -10.34 -9.65 27.48
CA ASN A 110 -9.93 -8.45 26.74
C ASN A 110 -8.90 -8.82 25.66
N ASN A 111 -9.35 -9.52 24.62
CA ASN A 111 -8.49 -10.09 23.58
C ASN A 111 -8.46 -9.30 22.27
N MET A 112 -9.31 -8.27 22.10
CA MET A 112 -9.38 -7.48 20.88
C MET A 112 -8.40 -6.30 20.91
N ALA A 113 -7.42 -6.31 20.03
CA ALA A 113 -6.47 -5.21 19.83
C ALA A 113 -6.83 -4.36 18.61
N PRO A 114 -6.64 -3.04 18.65
CA PRO A 114 -6.79 -2.20 17.46
C PRO A 114 -5.65 -2.47 16.47
N SER A 115 -5.98 -2.49 15.17
CA SER A 115 -4.99 -2.49 14.10
C SER A 115 -4.53 -1.06 13.79
N ILE A 116 -3.60 -0.90 12.85
CA ILE A 116 -3.18 0.42 12.33
C ILE A 116 -4.36 1.24 11.76
N ALA A 117 -5.39 0.56 11.24
CA ALA A 117 -6.62 1.19 10.73
C ALA A 117 -7.67 1.44 11.82
N GLY A 118 -7.45 0.94 13.03
CA GLY A 118 -8.33 1.08 14.18
C GLY A 118 -8.26 2.46 14.84
N GLU A 119 -9.16 2.66 15.80
CA GLU A 119 -9.18 3.88 16.60
C GLU A 119 -7.93 3.98 17.51
N ALA A 120 -7.58 5.18 17.93
CA ALA A 120 -6.45 5.44 18.83
C ALA A 120 -6.81 5.06 20.29
N THR A 121 -7.26 3.82 20.49
CA THR A 121 -7.52 3.21 21.79
C THR A 121 -6.38 2.24 22.12
N THR A 122 -5.96 2.21 23.39
CA THR A 122 -4.91 1.30 23.84
C THR A 122 -5.37 -0.15 23.67
N GLY A 123 -4.48 -1.00 23.16
CA GLY A 123 -4.73 -2.44 23.04
C GLY A 123 -4.73 -3.15 24.39
N PRO A 124 -5.04 -4.44 24.43
CA PRO A 124 -5.01 -5.24 25.64
C PRO A 124 -3.60 -5.32 26.25
N THR A 125 -3.53 -5.49 27.57
CA THR A 125 -2.28 -5.73 28.29
C THR A 125 -1.83 -7.17 28.05
N VAL A 126 -0.57 -7.32 27.66
CA VAL A 126 0.12 -8.62 27.58
C VAL A 126 1.23 -8.69 28.62
N MET A 127 1.62 -9.90 28.97
CA MET A 127 2.69 -10.18 29.92
C MET A 127 3.59 -11.31 29.45
N PHE A 128 4.83 -11.30 29.90
CA PHE A 128 5.79 -12.39 29.76
C PHE A 128 6.66 -12.46 31.00
N GLU A 129 7.25 -13.61 31.26
CA GLU A 129 8.09 -13.85 32.43
C GLU A 129 9.57 -13.71 32.06
N VAL A 130 10.31 -12.95 32.87
CA VAL A 130 11.76 -12.81 32.80
C VAL A 130 12.32 -13.02 34.21
N GLU A 131 13.17 -14.01 34.41
CA GLU A 131 13.81 -14.32 35.70
C GLU A 131 12.85 -14.49 36.89
N GLY A 132 11.62 -14.98 36.65
CA GLY A 132 10.60 -15.14 37.67
C GLY A 132 9.76 -13.89 37.97
N GLU A 133 10.02 -12.81 37.27
CA GLU A 133 9.24 -11.56 37.34
C GLU A 133 8.35 -11.40 36.10
N ASN A 134 7.08 -11.03 36.31
CA ASN A 134 6.17 -10.75 35.20
C ASN A 134 6.38 -9.31 34.69
N VAL A 135 6.73 -9.17 33.43
CA VAL A 135 6.80 -7.88 32.72
C VAL A 135 5.49 -7.68 31.98
N GLU A 136 4.79 -6.60 32.28
CA GLU A 136 3.51 -6.26 31.68
C GLU A 136 3.65 -5.03 30.79
N PHE A 137 2.95 -5.01 29.64
CA PHE A 137 2.80 -3.81 28.81
C PHE A 137 1.53 -3.88 27.98
N ASP A 138 1.03 -2.72 27.59
CA ASP A 138 -0.12 -2.62 26.71
C ASP A 138 0.30 -2.71 25.25
N LEU A 139 -0.49 -3.42 24.43
CA LEU A 139 -0.30 -3.43 22.99
C LEU A 139 -0.54 -2.04 22.38
N PRO A 140 0.09 -1.73 21.24
CA PRO A 140 -0.04 -0.43 20.58
C PRO A 140 -1.50 -0.03 20.34
N GLN A 141 -1.75 1.27 20.45
CA GLN A 141 -3.03 1.84 20.01
C GLN A 141 -3.15 1.85 18.48
N GLY A 142 -4.38 1.90 17.97
CA GLY A 142 -4.64 2.11 16.56
C GLY A 142 -4.11 3.47 16.09
N ALA A 143 -3.66 3.54 14.85
CA ALA A 143 -3.15 4.79 14.27
C ALA A 143 -4.26 5.66 13.65
N GLY A 144 -5.49 5.20 13.61
CA GLY A 144 -6.59 5.92 12.98
C GLY A 144 -6.40 6.11 11.47
N LEU A 145 -5.80 5.13 10.78
CA LEU A 145 -5.51 5.15 9.33
C LEU A 145 -6.48 4.24 8.56
N PRO A 146 -7.78 4.56 8.49
CA PRO A 146 -8.76 3.71 7.80
C PRO A 146 -8.68 3.84 6.29
N LEU A 147 -7.83 4.72 5.74
CA LEU A 147 -7.70 5.01 4.32
C LEU A 147 -6.24 5.22 3.94
N VAL A 148 -5.81 4.59 2.84
CA VAL A 148 -4.46 4.75 2.28
C VAL A 148 -4.54 5.26 0.83
N PRO A 149 -4.15 6.51 0.55
CA PRO A 149 -4.08 7.05 -0.79
C PRO A 149 -2.74 6.76 -1.45
N VAL A 150 -2.76 6.35 -2.72
CA VAL A 150 -1.57 6.16 -3.56
C VAL A 150 -1.71 7.04 -4.80
N PRO A 151 -0.99 8.17 -4.88
CA PRO A 151 -0.97 9.03 -6.05
C PRO A 151 0.06 8.57 -7.08
N PHE A 152 -0.25 8.74 -8.36
CA PHE A 152 0.66 8.45 -9.47
C PHE A 152 0.40 9.31 -10.69
N VAL A 153 1.44 9.48 -11.50
CA VAL A 153 1.35 10.06 -12.84
C VAL A 153 1.33 8.91 -13.84
N GLN A 154 0.44 8.99 -14.81
CA GLN A 154 0.36 8.01 -15.88
C GLN A 154 0.13 8.67 -17.24
N ALA A 155 0.71 8.05 -18.27
CA ALA A 155 0.55 8.44 -19.66
C ALA A 155 0.03 7.24 -20.46
N GLY A 156 -0.98 7.47 -21.29
CA GLY A 156 -1.55 6.47 -22.17
C GLY A 156 -1.46 6.89 -23.63
N VAL A 157 -1.27 5.94 -24.54
CA VAL A 157 -1.26 6.17 -25.98
C VAL A 157 -2.08 5.11 -26.71
N GLY A 158 -2.92 5.58 -27.64
CA GLY A 158 -3.70 4.72 -28.53
C GLY A 158 -2.85 4.18 -29.67
N LEU A 159 -2.93 2.87 -29.87
CA LEU A 159 -2.23 2.10 -30.89
C LEU A 159 -3.23 1.52 -31.93
N PRO A 160 -2.75 0.98 -33.06
CA PRO A 160 -3.58 0.18 -33.96
C PRO A 160 -4.31 -0.96 -33.22
N PHE A 161 -5.31 -1.53 -33.88
CA PHE A 161 -6.14 -2.65 -33.39
C PHE A 161 -6.93 -2.34 -32.11
N SER A 162 -7.42 -1.09 -32.00
CA SER A 162 -8.22 -0.64 -30.83
C SER A 162 -7.55 -0.94 -29.48
N THR A 163 -6.25 -0.72 -29.43
CA THR A 163 -5.39 -0.96 -28.26
C THR A 163 -4.92 0.36 -27.67
N GLU A 164 -4.76 0.42 -26.36
CA GLU A 164 -4.13 1.51 -25.61
C GLU A 164 -3.08 0.92 -24.67
N VAL A 165 -1.90 1.50 -24.68
CA VAL A 165 -0.86 1.19 -23.69
C VAL A 165 -0.73 2.36 -22.74
N THR A 166 -0.67 2.05 -21.46
CA THR A 166 -0.53 3.04 -20.37
C THR A 166 0.72 2.73 -19.56
N VAL A 167 1.50 3.74 -19.24
CA VAL A 167 2.66 3.64 -18.36
C VAL A 167 2.45 4.53 -17.15
N ARG A 168 2.91 4.04 -16.00
CA ARG A 168 3.05 4.79 -14.75
C ARG A 168 4.52 4.94 -14.46
N PHE A 169 4.96 6.12 -14.09
CA PHE A 169 6.36 6.33 -13.84
C PHE A 169 6.59 7.48 -12.85
N LEU A 170 7.30 7.16 -11.79
CA LEU A 170 7.93 8.09 -10.88
C LEU A 170 9.40 7.66 -10.79
N PRO A 171 10.33 8.46 -11.37
CA PRO A 171 11.76 8.14 -11.27
C PRO A 171 12.18 8.08 -9.79
N PRO A 172 13.32 7.45 -9.49
CA PRO A 172 13.87 7.50 -8.15
C PRO A 172 14.01 8.95 -7.67
N VAL A 173 13.24 9.31 -6.66
CA VAL A 173 13.23 10.64 -6.05
C VAL A 173 13.78 10.51 -4.65
N ASP A 174 14.89 11.20 -4.40
CA ASP A 174 15.43 11.37 -3.07
C ASP A 174 14.71 12.54 -2.39
N LEU A 175 14.05 12.26 -1.28
CA LEU A 175 13.27 13.21 -0.49
C LEU A 175 14.06 13.70 0.73
N GLY A 176 15.36 13.47 0.76
CA GLY A 176 16.25 13.79 1.87
C GLY A 176 15.86 12.99 3.12
N LYS A 177 15.58 13.69 4.20
CA LYS A 177 15.19 13.07 5.48
C LYS A 177 13.90 12.24 5.45
N TYR A 178 13.19 12.20 4.33
CA TYR A 178 11.96 11.40 4.15
C TYR A 178 12.17 10.16 3.27
N GLY A 179 13.44 9.81 2.99
CA GLY A 179 13.78 8.60 2.23
C GLY A 179 13.74 8.76 0.72
N ARG A 180 13.71 7.63 0.04
CA ARG A 180 13.71 7.52 -1.43
C ARG A 180 12.52 6.70 -1.88
N VAL A 181 11.85 7.15 -2.94
CA VAL A 181 10.71 6.45 -3.55
C VAL A 181 10.89 6.35 -5.06
N ASN A 182 10.48 5.23 -5.63
CA ASN A 182 10.29 5.05 -7.06
C ASN A 182 9.05 4.21 -7.35
N LEU A 183 8.45 4.42 -8.52
CA LEU A 183 7.31 3.64 -8.99
C LEU A 183 7.39 3.52 -10.51
N TRP A 184 7.10 2.35 -11.02
CA TRP A 184 6.87 2.12 -12.43
C TRP A 184 5.70 1.15 -12.62
N GLY A 185 5.07 1.22 -13.78
CA GLY A 185 4.00 0.31 -14.14
C GLY A 185 3.71 0.37 -15.62
N ILE A 186 3.17 -0.71 -16.13
CA ILE A 186 2.73 -0.85 -17.51
C ILE A 186 1.37 -1.53 -17.55
N GLY A 187 0.50 -1.03 -18.44
CA GLY A 187 -0.82 -1.62 -18.68
C GLY A 187 -1.20 -1.58 -20.13
N ALA A 188 -2.11 -2.45 -20.51
CA ALA A 188 -2.67 -2.50 -21.85
C ALA A 188 -4.18 -2.68 -21.74
N LYS A 189 -4.91 -1.98 -22.62
CA LYS A 189 -6.36 -2.09 -22.78
C LYS A 189 -6.68 -2.29 -24.26
N ASN A 190 -7.49 -3.32 -24.57
CA ASN A 190 -7.91 -3.63 -25.93
C ASN A 190 -9.41 -3.74 -26.02
N GLN A 191 -10.02 -3.10 -27.03
CA GLN A 191 -11.46 -3.19 -27.31
C GLN A 191 -11.72 -4.43 -28.15
N PHE A 192 -11.84 -5.59 -27.51
CA PHE A 192 -11.95 -6.88 -28.18
C PHE A 192 -13.28 -7.10 -28.93
N LYS A 193 -14.32 -6.32 -28.67
CA LYS A 193 -15.58 -6.40 -29.39
C LYS A 193 -15.41 -6.22 -30.90
N ASP A 194 -14.39 -5.45 -31.33
CA ASP A 194 -14.15 -5.15 -32.74
C ASP A 194 -13.72 -6.39 -33.55
N PHE A 195 -13.27 -7.45 -32.85
CA PHE A 195 -12.85 -8.71 -33.42
C PHE A 195 -13.98 -9.78 -33.44
N ILE A 196 -15.13 -9.47 -32.79
CA ILE A 196 -16.23 -10.41 -32.69
C ILE A 196 -17.34 -10.02 -33.69
N PRO A 197 -17.66 -10.86 -34.74
CA PRO A 197 -18.75 -10.60 -35.64
C PRO A 197 -20.06 -10.38 -34.89
N GLY A 198 -20.82 -9.34 -35.25
CA GLY A 198 -22.08 -8.97 -34.60
C GLY A 198 -21.91 -8.00 -33.42
N LEU A 199 -20.92 -8.18 -32.53
CA LEU A 199 -20.68 -7.25 -31.43
C LEU A 199 -20.10 -5.91 -31.90
N LYS A 200 -19.43 -5.87 -33.05
CA LYS A 200 -18.89 -4.65 -33.64
C LYS A 200 -19.94 -3.53 -33.79
N HIS A 201 -21.19 -3.89 -34.10
CA HIS A 201 -22.28 -2.94 -34.33
C HIS A 201 -23.04 -2.54 -33.06
N VAL A 202 -22.77 -3.18 -31.93
CA VAL A 202 -23.43 -2.84 -30.66
C VAL A 202 -22.88 -1.49 -30.16
N PRO A 203 -23.75 -0.52 -29.79
CA PRO A 203 -23.33 0.83 -29.44
C PRO A 203 -22.79 0.96 -28.01
N ILE A 204 -22.06 -0.05 -27.53
CA ILE A 204 -21.32 -0.09 -26.26
C ILE A 204 -19.84 -0.36 -26.52
N ASP A 205 -19.00 0.03 -25.62
CA ASP A 205 -17.58 -0.29 -25.61
C ASP A 205 -17.36 -1.51 -24.72
N LEU A 206 -16.60 -2.50 -25.21
CA LEU A 206 -16.27 -3.72 -24.46
C LEU A 206 -14.78 -3.99 -24.59
N SER A 207 -14.07 -3.95 -23.48
CA SER A 207 -12.60 -4.01 -23.46
C SER A 207 -12.07 -4.94 -22.38
N LEU A 208 -10.90 -5.51 -22.65
CA LEU A 208 -10.06 -6.19 -21.68
C LEU A 208 -8.92 -5.24 -21.30
N MET A 209 -8.61 -5.16 -20.03
CA MET A 209 -7.50 -4.36 -19.48
C MET A 209 -6.66 -5.23 -18.56
N VAL A 210 -5.33 -5.13 -18.70
CA VAL A 210 -4.36 -5.72 -17.79
C VAL A 210 -3.34 -4.65 -17.39
N GLY A 211 -2.85 -4.72 -16.16
CA GLY A 211 -1.86 -3.77 -15.67
C GLY A 211 -0.99 -4.35 -14.56
N TYR A 212 0.25 -3.89 -14.50
CA TYR A 212 1.21 -4.22 -13.46
C TYR A 212 1.88 -2.96 -12.95
N THR A 213 2.01 -2.81 -11.64
CA THR A 213 2.71 -1.70 -10.98
C THR A 213 3.68 -2.25 -9.94
N SER A 214 4.85 -1.64 -9.82
CA SER A 214 5.82 -1.88 -8.76
C SER A 214 6.22 -0.56 -8.13
N LEU A 215 6.28 -0.53 -6.80
CA LEU A 215 6.71 0.61 -5.99
C LEU A 215 7.76 0.13 -4.99
N ASN A 216 8.81 0.93 -4.82
CA ASN A 216 9.79 0.77 -3.77
C ASN A 216 9.95 2.09 -3.01
N TYR A 217 9.96 2.00 -1.70
CA TYR A 217 10.26 3.08 -0.78
C TYR A 217 11.27 2.60 0.25
N GLU A 218 12.28 3.43 0.53
CA GLU A 218 13.33 3.17 1.52
C GLU A 218 13.53 4.42 2.38
N TYR A 219 13.62 4.21 3.67
CA TYR A 219 13.89 5.26 4.66
C TYR A 219 15.04 4.83 5.54
N GLY A 220 16.17 5.57 5.50
CA GLY A 220 17.32 5.30 6.34
C GLY A 220 17.00 5.53 7.82
N ILE A 221 17.37 4.55 8.64
CA ILE A 221 17.26 4.60 10.09
C ILE A 221 18.70 4.60 10.65
N SER A 222 18.91 5.23 11.78
CA SER A 222 20.16 5.13 12.49
C SER A 222 19.84 4.72 13.93
N TYR A 223 19.99 3.45 14.21
CA TYR A 223 19.89 2.89 15.54
C TYR A 223 21.23 2.27 15.93
N ILE A 224 21.98 2.98 16.74
CA ILE A 224 23.27 2.53 17.26
C ILE A 224 23.03 2.08 18.70
N PRO A 225 23.32 0.81 19.07
CA PRO A 225 23.18 0.37 20.45
C PRO A 225 24.10 1.15 21.38
N SER A 226 23.63 1.43 22.59
CA SER A 226 24.42 2.13 23.61
C SER A 226 25.66 1.34 24.06
N GLU A 227 25.54 0.02 24.05
CA GLU A 227 26.64 -0.92 24.29
C GLU A 227 26.83 -1.76 23.04
N MET A 228 28.07 -1.81 22.54
CA MET A 228 28.38 -2.51 21.31
C MET A 228 28.47 -4.02 21.57
N PRO A 229 27.69 -4.86 20.84
CA PRO A 229 27.81 -6.30 20.96
C PRO A 229 29.21 -6.80 20.60
N ALA A 230 29.65 -7.88 21.23
CA ALA A 230 30.98 -8.43 21.01
C ALA A 230 31.20 -8.83 19.54
N GLY A 231 32.26 -8.32 18.95
CA GLY A 231 32.62 -8.59 17.55
C GLY A 231 31.99 -7.64 16.51
N TYR A 232 31.19 -6.66 16.94
CA TYR A 232 30.58 -5.64 16.07
C TYR A 232 31.17 -4.25 16.32
N THR A 233 31.10 -3.43 15.29
CA THR A 233 31.52 -2.03 15.29
C THR A 233 30.34 -1.14 14.89
N GLN A 234 30.46 0.17 15.11
CA GLN A 234 29.44 1.12 14.69
C GLN A 234 29.16 1.09 13.17
N ALA A 235 30.16 0.72 12.37
CA ALA A 235 30.02 0.62 10.92
C ALA A 235 29.06 -0.51 10.51
N ASP A 236 28.95 -1.56 11.31
CA ASP A 236 28.07 -2.71 11.04
C ASP A 236 26.56 -2.34 11.18
N PHE A 237 26.27 -1.19 11.79
CA PHE A 237 24.91 -0.65 11.98
C PHE A 237 24.62 0.58 11.10
N ALA A 238 25.46 0.89 10.10
CA ALA A 238 25.34 2.12 9.30
C ALA A 238 24.27 2.05 8.21
N ASP A 239 23.93 0.85 7.71
CA ASP A 239 23.06 0.65 6.55
C ASP A 239 21.63 0.24 6.91
N GLN A 240 21.19 0.60 8.11
CA GLN A 240 19.84 0.31 8.58
C GLN A 240 18.80 1.11 7.82
N LYS A 241 17.73 0.47 7.38
CA LYS A 241 16.62 1.12 6.69
C LYS A 241 15.29 0.41 6.95
N LEU A 242 14.23 1.21 6.97
CA LEU A 242 12.87 0.74 6.80
C LEU A 242 12.56 0.72 5.30
N PHE A 243 11.99 -0.37 4.82
CA PHE A 243 11.54 -0.47 3.44
C PHE A 243 10.05 -0.75 3.34
N LEU A 244 9.46 -0.29 2.23
CA LEU A 244 8.15 -0.72 1.75
C LEU A 244 8.30 -1.06 0.26
N ARG A 245 8.04 -2.30 -0.09
CA ARG A 245 8.02 -2.80 -1.46
C ARG A 245 6.62 -3.28 -1.76
N ALA A 246 6.06 -2.83 -2.86
CA ALA A 246 4.74 -3.27 -3.26
C ALA A 246 4.70 -3.56 -4.75
N SER A 247 4.03 -4.63 -5.12
CA SER A 247 3.73 -4.95 -6.51
C SER A 247 2.27 -5.33 -6.65
N GLY A 248 1.68 -5.00 -7.79
CA GLY A 248 0.28 -5.30 -8.05
C GLY A 248 0.04 -5.63 -9.52
N PHE A 249 -0.74 -6.66 -9.74
CA PHE A 249 -1.28 -7.04 -11.04
C PHE A 249 -2.80 -6.93 -11.00
N THR A 250 -3.40 -6.43 -12.08
CA THR A 250 -4.86 -6.39 -12.25
C THR A 250 -5.26 -6.76 -13.66
N GLY A 251 -6.34 -7.52 -13.79
CA GLY A 251 -7.00 -7.83 -15.05
C GLY A 251 -8.50 -7.56 -14.94
N ARG A 252 -9.08 -6.83 -15.92
CA ARG A 252 -10.47 -6.40 -15.87
C ARG A 252 -11.15 -6.49 -17.21
N ILE A 253 -12.41 -6.91 -17.22
CA ILE A 253 -13.33 -6.76 -18.34
C ILE A 253 -14.14 -5.49 -18.10
N LEU A 254 -14.17 -4.62 -19.10
CA LEU A 254 -14.79 -3.30 -19.02
C LEU A 254 -15.93 -3.21 -20.02
N VAL A 255 -17.06 -2.70 -19.57
CA VAL A 255 -18.18 -2.30 -20.39
C VAL A 255 -18.43 -0.81 -20.20
N GLY A 256 -18.74 -0.08 -21.27
CA GLY A 256 -18.99 1.36 -21.15
C GLY A 256 -19.61 1.97 -22.38
N LYS A 257 -19.84 3.27 -22.27
CA LYS A 257 -20.31 4.12 -23.35
C LYS A 257 -19.56 5.43 -23.33
N THR A 258 -18.98 5.75 -24.47
CA THR A 258 -18.29 7.04 -24.66
C THR A 258 -19.10 7.89 -25.63
N ILE A 259 -19.54 9.05 -25.15
CA ILE A 259 -20.12 10.13 -25.93
C ILE A 259 -19.13 11.31 -25.95
N PRO A 260 -19.33 12.38 -26.78
CA PRO A 260 -18.28 13.37 -27.00
C PRO A 260 -17.62 13.97 -25.75
N PHE A 261 -18.40 14.20 -24.68
CA PHE A 261 -17.90 14.87 -23.47
C PHE A 261 -17.85 13.98 -22.24
N ILE A 262 -18.57 12.85 -22.24
CA ILE A 262 -18.73 11.98 -21.09
C ILE A 262 -18.46 10.52 -21.50
N SER A 263 -17.73 9.82 -20.65
CA SER A 263 -17.60 8.37 -20.69
C SER A 263 -18.09 7.79 -19.38
N VAL A 264 -18.96 6.82 -19.42
CA VAL A 264 -19.36 6.03 -18.26
C VAL A 264 -18.94 4.58 -18.50
N TYR A 265 -18.52 3.91 -17.45
CA TYR A 265 -18.04 2.55 -17.55
C TYR A 265 -18.28 1.77 -16.26
N ALA A 266 -18.35 0.47 -16.40
CA ALA A 266 -18.30 -0.49 -15.30
C ALA A 266 -17.29 -1.59 -15.65
N GLY A 267 -16.81 -2.28 -14.66
CA GLY A 267 -15.84 -3.35 -14.84
C GLY A 267 -15.97 -4.43 -13.77
N LEU A 268 -15.56 -5.64 -14.17
CA LEU A 268 -15.36 -6.77 -13.27
C LEU A 268 -13.93 -7.25 -13.46
N GLY A 269 -13.28 -7.62 -12.37
CA GLY A 269 -11.90 -8.07 -12.49
C GLY A 269 -11.33 -8.70 -11.24
N TYR A 270 -10.13 -9.21 -11.45
CA TYR A 270 -9.27 -9.80 -10.45
C TYR A 270 -8.01 -8.97 -10.29
N SER A 271 -7.55 -8.85 -9.07
CA SER A 271 -6.30 -8.19 -8.73
C SER A 271 -5.51 -9.05 -7.74
N HIS A 272 -4.21 -9.06 -7.92
CA HIS A 272 -3.26 -9.63 -6.99
C HIS A 272 -2.26 -8.55 -6.59
N ALA A 273 -1.94 -8.44 -5.31
CA ALA A 273 -0.91 -7.54 -4.81
C ALA A 273 -0.08 -8.24 -3.73
N ILE A 274 1.17 -7.85 -3.63
CA ILE A 274 2.03 -8.19 -2.50
C ILE A 274 2.61 -6.88 -2.00
N THR A 275 2.41 -6.61 -0.71
CA THR A 275 3.03 -5.47 -0.02
C THR A 275 3.93 -6.01 1.06
N SER A 276 5.22 -5.67 1.01
CA SER A 276 6.21 -6.06 2.00
C SER A 276 6.70 -4.82 2.74
N LEU A 277 6.71 -4.89 4.06
CA LEU A 277 7.30 -3.88 4.95
C LEU A 277 8.35 -4.57 5.83
N GLY A 278 9.42 -3.87 6.15
CA GLY A 278 10.39 -4.46 7.06
C GLY A 278 11.56 -3.56 7.37
N LEU A 279 12.44 -4.10 8.18
CA LEU A 279 13.70 -3.50 8.57
C LEU A 279 14.82 -4.26 7.86
N GLU A 280 15.68 -3.56 7.14
CA GLU A 280 16.91 -4.09 6.56
C GLU A 280 18.12 -3.56 7.32
N GLY A 281 19.17 -4.40 7.45
CA GLY A 281 20.39 -4.11 8.16
C GLY A 281 20.49 -4.84 9.50
N ASN A 282 21.55 -4.56 10.24
CA ASN A 282 21.82 -5.18 11.54
C ASN A 282 21.17 -4.41 12.67
N TYR A 283 20.48 -5.10 13.55
CA TYR A 283 19.83 -4.55 14.73
C TYR A 283 20.25 -5.36 15.96
N ALA A 284 20.75 -4.66 16.98
CA ALA A 284 21.01 -5.29 18.26
C ALA A 284 19.69 -5.39 19.03
N VAL A 285 19.25 -6.62 19.27
CA VAL A 285 18.05 -6.95 20.04
C VAL A 285 18.52 -7.55 21.36
N GLY A 286 18.13 -6.97 22.49
CA GLY A 286 18.52 -7.46 23.80
C GLY A 286 17.35 -7.45 24.77
N VAL A 287 17.37 -8.39 25.70
CA VAL A 287 16.43 -8.43 26.82
C VAL A 287 16.99 -7.51 27.91
N ALA A 288 16.30 -6.40 28.21
CA ALA A 288 16.69 -5.60 29.38
C ALA A 288 16.51 -6.43 30.67
N PRO A 289 17.40 -6.35 31.66
CA PRO A 289 18.45 -5.35 31.86
C PRO A 289 19.86 -5.72 31.33
N PHE A 290 20.02 -6.81 30.58
CA PHE A 290 21.30 -7.46 30.30
C PHE A 290 22.04 -6.93 29.05
N GLY A 291 21.60 -5.82 28.45
CA GLY A 291 22.25 -5.22 27.29
C GLY A 291 21.90 -5.95 25.97
N ALA A 292 22.31 -5.37 24.84
CA ALA A 292 22.14 -5.96 23.52
C ALA A 292 23.09 -7.15 23.37
N SER A 293 22.57 -8.37 23.46
CA SER A 293 23.39 -9.59 23.37
C SER A 293 23.45 -10.18 21.97
N ASP A 294 22.39 -10.04 21.17
CA ASP A 294 22.27 -10.66 19.87
C ASP A 294 22.06 -9.63 18.76
N VAL A 295 22.76 -9.80 17.64
CA VAL A 295 22.59 -9.00 16.43
C VAL A 295 21.82 -9.82 15.41
N HIS A 296 20.67 -9.30 15.01
CA HIS A 296 19.83 -9.87 13.98
C HIS A 296 19.91 -9.03 12.71
N THR A 297 20.18 -9.71 11.60
CA THR A 297 20.11 -9.09 10.27
C THR A 297 18.71 -9.21 9.74
N ASP A 298 18.13 -8.10 9.29
CA ASP A 298 16.76 -8.03 8.73
C ASP A 298 15.70 -8.64 9.70
N PRO A 299 15.61 -8.15 10.95
CA PRO A 299 14.93 -8.83 12.04
C PRO A 299 13.41 -8.95 11.86
N LEU A 300 12.79 -8.07 11.09
CA LEU A 300 11.34 -8.02 10.90
C LEU A 300 11.01 -7.78 9.43
N ILE A 301 10.31 -8.72 8.82
CA ILE A 301 9.76 -8.60 7.46
C ILE A 301 8.30 -9.05 7.52
N PHE A 302 7.39 -8.20 7.06
CA PHE A 302 5.96 -8.45 7.02
C PHE A 302 5.50 -8.46 5.58
N ASP A 303 4.92 -9.58 5.13
CA ASP A 303 4.40 -9.77 3.78
C ASP A 303 2.87 -9.85 3.79
N PHE A 304 2.23 -9.04 2.98
CA PHE A 304 0.79 -8.96 2.86
C PHE A 304 0.34 -9.28 1.42
N PRO A 305 0.23 -10.59 1.09
CA PRO A 305 -0.35 -11.00 -0.18
C PRO A 305 -1.86 -10.82 -0.17
N LYS A 306 -2.40 -10.13 -1.18
CA LYS A 306 -3.84 -9.88 -1.31
C LYS A 306 -4.35 -10.27 -2.69
N ASN A 307 -5.35 -11.14 -2.71
CA ASN A 307 -6.13 -11.48 -3.89
C ASN A 307 -7.52 -10.85 -3.75
N SER A 308 -8.04 -10.26 -4.82
CA SER A 308 -9.34 -9.61 -4.78
C SER A 308 -10.09 -9.75 -6.10
N PHE A 309 -11.33 -10.22 -6.01
CA PHE A 309 -12.33 -10.04 -7.06
C PHE A 309 -13.13 -8.77 -6.75
N SER A 310 -13.33 -7.93 -7.76
CA SER A 310 -13.98 -6.64 -7.52
C SER A 310 -14.77 -6.18 -8.75
N ALA A 311 -15.79 -5.36 -8.47
CA ALA A 311 -16.57 -4.66 -9.49
C ALA A 311 -16.33 -3.17 -9.34
N ASN A 312 -16.29 -2.43 -10.44
CA ASN A 312 -16.19 -0.98 -10.38
C ASN A 312 -17.15 -0.28 -11.32
N ILE A 313 -17.47 0.96 -10.98
CA ILE A 313 -18.20 1.90 -11.81
C ILE A 313 -17.45 3.24 -11.79
N GLY A 314 -17.42 3.89 -12.95
CA GLY A 314 -16.73 5.18 -13.05
C GLY A 314 -17.21 6.03 -14.20
N ALA A 315 -16.77 7.27 -14.15
CA ALA A 315 -17.07 8.25 -15.18
C ALA A 315 -15.87 9.16 -15.46
N ARG A 316 -15.79 9.63 -16.70
CA ARG A 316 -14.86 10.67 -17.13
C ARG A 316 -15.64 11.77 -17.84
N VAL A 317 -15.34 13.02 -17.49
CA VAL A 317 -15.79 14.21 -18.21
C VAL A 317 -14.60 14.83 -18.93
N ARG A 318 -14.75 15.15 -20.22
CA ARG A 318 -13.73 15.78 -21.05
C ARG A 318 -14.23 17.14 -21.55
N LEU A 319 -13.53 18.19 -21.18
CA LEU A 319 -13.79 19.57 -21.58
C LEU A 319 -12.63 20.06 -22.45
N GLY A 320 -12.78 19.95 -23.77
CA GLY A 320 -11.69 20.19 -24.70
C GLY A 320 -10.57 19.16 -24.51
N VAL A 321 -9.41 19.62 -24.06
CA VAL A 321 -8.24 18.78 -23.76
C VAL A 321 -8.15 18.36 -22.30
N ILE A 322 -8.91 19.02 -21.41
CA ILE A 322 -8.91 18.69 -19.97
C ILE A 322 -9.87 17.52 -19.73
N SER A 323 -9.44 16.55 -18.96
CA SER A 323 -10.26 15.43 -18.50
C SER A 323 -10.23 15.32 -16.98
N ILE A 324 -11.40 15.05 -16.39
CA ILE A 324 -11.56 14.74 -14.97
C ILE A 324 -12.27 13.39 -14.90
N HIS A 325 -11.81 12.51 -14.04
CA HIS A 325 -12.40 11.19 -13.87
C HIS A 325 -12.51 10.82 -12.40
N ALA A 326 -13.47 9.96 -12.11
CA ALA A 326 -13.60 9.29 -10.83
C ALA A 326 -14.20 7.91 -11.03
N ASP A 327 -13.78 6.96 -10.22
CA ASP A 327 -14.41 5.64 -10.11
C ASP A 327 -14.45 5.14 -8.66
N TYR A 328 -15.36 4.23 -8.44
CA TYR A 328 -15.53 3.49 -7.21
C TYR A 328 -15.44 2.01 -7.51
N THR A 329 -14.60 1.29 -6.78
CA THR A 329 -14.46 -0.16 -6.85
C THR A 329 -15.00 -0.77 -5.57
N LEU A 330 -15.97 -1.66 -5.73
CA LEU A 330 -16.53 -2.49 -4.68
C LEU A 330 -15.72 -3.78 -4.57
N GLY A 331 -15.17 -4.02 -3.41
CA GLY A 331 -14.38 -5.19 -3.02
C GLY A 331 -14.33 -5.26 -1.51
N GLU A 332 -13.59 -6.20 -0.96
CA GLU A 332 -13.37 -6.29 0.49
C GLU A 332 -12.80 -4.99 1.06
N TYR A 333 -11.78 -4.45 0.39
CA TYR A 333 -11.29 -3.09 0.60
C TYR A 333 -11.88 -2.19 -0.49
N ALA A 334 -12.79 -1.30 -0.11
CA ALA A 334 -13.37 -0.37 -1.07
C ALA A 334 -12.30 0.59 -1.61
N LEU A 335 -12.36 0.88 -2.93
CA LEU A 335 -11.35 1.71 -3.58
C LEU A 335 -12.02 2.89 -4.28
N TYR A 336 -11.54 4.08 -4.01
CA TYR A 336 -11.91 5.32 -4.70
C TYR A 336 -10.73 5.78 -5.55
N SER A 337 -10.95 6.00 -6.83
CA SER A 337 -9.92 6.57 -7.70
C SER A 337 -10.45 7.84 -8.35
N GLY A 338 -9.60 8.83 -8.45
CA GLY A 338 -9.96 10.10 -9.09
C GLY A 338 -8.74 10.85 -9.59
N GLY A 339 -8.95 11.66 -10.60
CA GLY A 339 -7.83 12.39 -11.16
C GLY A 339 -8.22 13.42 -12.22
N ILE A 340 -7.21 14.18 -12.61
CA ILE A 340 -7.28 15.19 -13.64
C ILE A 340 -6.14 15.03 -14.63
N GLY A 341 -6.36 15.35 -15.89
CA GLY A 341 -5.32 15.28 -16.90
C GLY A 341 -5.66 16.00 -18.18
N ILE A 342 -4.75 15.84 -19.12
CA ILE A 342 -4.96 16.25 -20.51
C ILE A 342 -5.18 15.00 -21.36
N SER A 343 -6.12 15.10 -22.29
CA SER A 343 -6.47 13.98 -23.19
C SER A 343 -6.74 14.52 -24.58
N PHE A 344 -6.11 13.89 -25.58
CA PHE A 344 -6.20 14.28 -26.97
C PHE A 344 -6.61 13.08 -27.83
N ARG A 345 -7.66 13.23 -28.66
CA ARG A 345 -8.34 12.24 -29.53
C ARG A 345 -9.06 11.11 -28.84
#